data_f414b2d7761b34919dfe7fbcacc808b6
#
_entry.id   f414b2d7761b34919dfe7fbcacc808b6
#
_cell.length_a   1.000
_cell.length_b   1.000
_cell.length_c   1.000
_cell.angle_alpha   90.00
_cell.angle_beta   90.00
_cell.angle_gamma   90.00
#
_symmetry.space_group_name_H-M   'P 1'
#
loop_
_entity.id
_entity.type
_entity.pdbx_description
1 polymer ?
#
loop_
_entity_poly.entity_id
_entity_poly.type
_entity_poly.pdbx_seq_one_letter_code
_entity_poly.pdbx_strand_id
1 'polypeptide(L)'
;GLCLYGHDIDETTSPIEAGLVWSIAKHRREQGGFPGDTRIKNELTSGLKRVRVGIKPEGRLPAREGSIIQNAAGREIGKVTSGGFGPTVNGPVAMGYVDKAHAVAGTPLFLIVRDKAIAAAVVKLPFVPNRFKR
;
A
#
# COMPACT_ATOMS: atom_id res chain seq x y z
N GLY A 1 1.91 5.17 8.23
CA GLY A 1 1.75 3.94 7.46
C GLY A 1 0.61 3.04 7.94
N LEU A 2 -0.18 3.50 8.92
CA LEU A 2 -1.36 2.76 9.38
C LEU A 2 -2.51 2.93 8.39
N CYS A 3 -3.31 1.87 8.21
CA CYS A 3 -4.49 1.90 7.37
C CYS A 3 -5.63 2.67 8.02
N LEU A 4 -6.37 3.41 7.20
CA LEU A 4 -7.64 4.01 7.58
C LEU A 4 -8.78 3.26 6.88
N TYR A 5 -9.72 2.73 7.64
CA TYR A 5 -10.89 2.04 7.08
C TYR A 5 -11.75 3.01 6.26
N GLY A 6 -12.19 2.54 5.11
CA GLY A 6 -12.93 3.34 4.14
C GLY A 6 -12.06 4.03 3.09
N HIS A 7 -10.75 4.10 3.31
CA HIS A 7 -9.78 4.66 2.37
C HIS A 7 -8.72 3.63 1.96
N ASP A 8 -7.89 3.19 2.90
CA ASP A 8 -6.81 2.23 2.64
C ASP A 8 -7.27 0.78 2.67
N ILE A 9 -8.34 0.50 3.38
CA ILE A 9 -8.98 -0.82 3.49
C ILE A 9 -10.49 -0.68 3.51
N ASP A 10 -11.17 -1.68 2.99
CA ASP A 10 -12.62 -1.82 3.03
C ASP A 10 -13.01 -3.32 3.09
N GLU A 11 -14.30 -3.61 2.97
CA GLU A 11 -14.80 -4.99 3.02
C GLU A 11 -14.30 -5.88 1.89
N THR A 12 -13.76 -5.32 0.82
CA THR A 12 -13.19 -6.07 -0.31
C THR A 12 -11.71 -6.36 -0.16
N THR A 13 -11.07 -5.73 0.80
CA THR A 13 -9.62 -5.81 1.02
C THR A 13 -9.27 -6.89 2.03
N SER A 14 -8.38 -7.82 1.68
CA SER A 14 -7.88 -8.79 2.65
C SER A 14 -6.79 -8.20 3.55
N PRO A 15 -6.63 -8.72 4.78
CA PRO A 15 -5.51 -8.35 5.64
C PRO A 15 -4.15 -8.65 5.03
N ILE A 16 -4.06 -9.65 4.15
CA ILE A 16 -2.81 -10.01 3.49
C ILE A 16 -2.41 -8.96 2.46
N GLU A 17 -3.35 -8.54 1.62
CA GLU A 17 -3.15 -7.43 0.66
C GLU A 17 -2.70 -6.15 1.37
N ALA A 18 -3.32 -5.85 2.50
CA ALA A 18 -3.06 -4.64 3.27
C ALA A 18 -1.77 -4.68 4.10
N GLY A 19 -1.06 -5.81 4.12
CA GLY A 19 0.14 -5.95 4.92
C GLY A 19 -0.13 -6.07 6.43
N LEU A 20 -1.30 -6.58 6.80
CA LEU A 20 -1.76 -6.69 8.18
C LEU A 20 -1.74 -8.14 8.70
N VAL A 21 -0.89 -8.98 8.15
CA VAL A 21 -0.75 -10.41 8.56
C VAL A 21 -0.52 -10.53 10.07
N TRP A 22 0.20 -9.59 10.64
CA TRP A 22 0.50 -9.55 12.08
C TRP A 22 -0.76 -9.44 12.96
N SER A 23 -1.87 -8.95 12.41
CA SER A 23 -3.14 -8.84 13.14
C SER A 23 -3.85 -10.20 13.32
N ILE A 24 -3.44 -11.20 12.56
CA ILE A 24 -4.00 -12.54 12.62
C ILE A 24 -3.04 -13.43 13.42
N ALA A 25 -3.50 -13.94 14.56
CA ALA A 25 -2.68 -14.80 15.40
C ALA A 25 -2.17 -16.03 14.62
N LYS A 26 -0.94 -16.45 14.89
CA LYS A 26 -0.27 -17.54 14.16
C LYS A 26 -1.13 -18.82 14.10
N HIS A 27 -1.70 -19.25 15.24
CA HIS A 27 -2.53 -20.43 15.29
C HIS A 27 -3.79 -20.34 14.42
N ARG A 28 -4.38 -19.12 14.30
CA ARG A 28 -5.52 -18.90 13.42
C ARG A 28 -5.15 -19.00 11.94
N ARG A 29 -3.99 -18.49 11.56
CA ARG A 29 -3.50 -18.61 10.19
C ARG A 29 -3.25 -20.06 9.77
N GLU A 30 -2.78 -20.88 10.71
CA GLU A 30 -2.48 -22.31 10.49
C GLU A 30 -3.74 -23.18 10.51
N GLN A 31 -4.63 -22.97 11.47
CA GLN A 31 -5.81 -23.81 11.68
C GLN A 31 -7.04 -23.36 10.86
N GLY A 32 -7.19 -22.05 10.65
CA GLY A 32 -8.40 -21.51 10.06
C GLY A 32 -9.58 -21.53 11.01
N GLY A 33 -10.80 -21.68 10.46
CA GLY A 33 -12.04 -21.78 11.26
C GLY A 33 -12.62 -20.42 11.63
N PHE A 34 -12.32 -19.38 10.89
CA PHE A 34 -12.88 -18.03 11.06
C PHE A 34 -13.43 -17.49 9.73
N PRO A 35 -14.32 -16.48 9.74
CA PRO A 35 -14.83 -15.90 8.50
C PRO A 35 -13.72 -15.37 7.59
N GLY A 36 -13.74 -15.75 6.31
CA GLY A 36 -12.73 -15.33 5.33
C GLY A 36 -11.44 -16.15 5.31
N ASP A 37 -11.33 -17.20 6.12
CA ASP A 37 -10.13 -18.03 6.22
C ASP A 37 -9.67 -18.65 4.90
N THR A 38 -10.61 -19.06 4.04
CA THR A 38 -10.30 -19.63 2.72
C THR A 38 -9.53 -18.65 1.85
N ARG A 39 -9.99 -17.41 1.75
CA ARG A 39 -9.32 -16.36 1.00
C ARG A 39 -7.92 -16.08 1.57
N ILE A 40 -7.83 -15.94 2.88
CA ILE A 40 -6.56 -15.65 3.58
C ILE A 40 -5.56 -16.78 3.39
N LYS A 41 -5.97 -18.03 3.53
CA LYS A 41 -5.09 -19.19 3.28
C LYS A 41 -4.62 -19.25 1.84
N ASN A 42 -5.50 -19.00 0.87
CA ASN A 42 -5.15 -18.98 -0.54
C ASN A 42 -4.12 -17.89 -0.84
N GLU A 43 -4.29 -16.69 -0.30
CA GLU A 43 -3.37 -15.58 -0.50
C GLU A 43 -2.00 -15.83 0.17
N LEU A 44 -1.98 -16.46 1.33
CA LEU A 44 -0.73 -16.85 2.00
C LEU A 44 0.03 -17.95 1.26
N THR A 45 -0.68 -18.84 0.57
CA THR A 45 -0.10 -20.00 -0.13
C THR A 45 0.24 -19.67 -1.57
N SER A 46 -0.71 -19.11 -2.32
CA SER A 46 -0.61 -18.87 -3.77
C SER A 46 -0.11 -17.46 -4.11
N GLY A 47 -0.03 -16.58 -3.13
CA GLY A 47 0.40 -15.20 -3.29
C GLY A 47 -0.73 -14.23 -3.59
N LEU A 48 -0.35 -12.96 -3.71
CA LEU A 48 -1.25 -11.83 -3.88
C LEU A 48 -1.21 -11.32 -5.32
N LYS A 49 -2.34 -10.78 -5.79
CA LYS A 49 -2.40 -10.03 -7.05
C LYS A 49 -1.94 -8.60 -6.85
N ARG A 50 -2.32 -7.98 -5.75
CA ARG A 50 -1.98 -6.60 -5.38
C ARG A 50 -1.51 -6.51 -3.93
N VAL A 51 -0.70 -5.51 -3.65
CA VAL A 51 -0.14 -5.28 -2.31
C VAL A 51 -0.17 -3.79 -1.99
N ARG A 52 -0.51 -3.47 -0.75
CA ARG A 52 -0.37 -2.10 -0.25
C ARG A 52 1.09 -1.74 -0.07
N VAL A 53 1.48 -0.60 -0.61
CA VAL A 53 2.85 -0.08 -0.53
C VAL A 53 2.86 1.35 -0.06
N GLY A 54 3.97 1.77 0.54
CA GLY A 54 4.30 3.17 0.71
C GLY A 54 4.86 3.74 -0.59
N ILE A 55 4.53 4.99 -0.88
CA ILE A 55 4.97 5.69 -2.08
C ILE A 55 5.52 7.04 -1.68
N LYS A 56 6.69 7.38 -2.18
CA LYS A 56 7.30 8.69 -1.98
C LYS A 56 7.37 9.41 -3.32
N PRO A 57 6.46 10.37 -3.57
CA PRO A 57 6.52 11.22 -4.76
C PRO A 57 7.72 12.18 -4.70
N GLU A 58 8.24 12.52 -5.87
CA GLU A 58 9.22 13.61 -5.99
C GLU A 58 8.54 14.98 -5.86
N GLY A 59 9.32 15.99 -5.44
CA GLY A 59 8.82 17.34 -5.27
C GLY A 59 8.02 17.52 -3.99
N ARG A 60 7.09 18.46 -3.99
CA ARG A 60 6.30 18.84 -2.80
C ARG A 60 4.79 18.64 -2.94
N LEU A 61 4.33 18.27 -4.12
CA LEU A 61 2.91 18.10 -4.38
C LEU A 61 2.44 16.71 -3.92
N PRO A 62 1.55 16.62 -2.93
CA PRO A 62 1.01 15.33 -2.52
C PRO A 62 0.01 14.79 -3.53
N ALA A 63 0.03 13.48 -3.73
CA ALA A 63 -1.03 12.79 -4.45
C ALA A 63 -2.25 12.62 -3.55
N ARG A 64 -3.42 12.56 -4.15
CA ARG A 64 -4.69 12.35 -3.43
C ARG A 64 -5.23 10.96 -3.67
N GLU A 65 -6.13 10.53 -2.78
CA GLU A 65 -6.91 9.32 -2.97
C GLU A 65 -7.51 9.24 -4.37
N GLY A 66 -7.43 8.08 -5.00
CA GLY A 66 -7.94 7.84 -6.35
C GLY A 66 -6.95 8.16 -7.47
N SER A 67 -5.82 8.80 -7.20
CA SER A 67 -4.80 9.04 -8.22
C SER A 67 -4.30 7.72 -8.80
N ILE A 68 -4.21 7.65 -10.13
CA ILE A 68 -3.74 6.45 -10.82
C ILE A 68 -2.24 6.31 -10.63
N ILE A 69 -1.79 5.08 -10.40
CA ILE A 69 -0.37 4.71 -10.35
C ILE A 69 -0.03 4.00 -11.66
N GLN A 70 0.99 4.50 -12.34
CA GLN A 70 1.50 3.89 -13.57
C GLN A 70 2.94 3.38 -13.37
N ASN A 71 3.32 2.36 -14.14
CA ASN A 71 4.71 1.94 -14.23
C ASN A 71 5.49 2.85 -15.21
N ALA A 72 6.79 2.58 -15.37
CA ALA A 72 7.65 3.35 -16.28
C ALA A 72 7.22 3.27 -17.75
N ALA A 73 6.45 2.26 -18.13
CA ALA A 73 5.90 2.12 -19.50
C ALA A 73 4.56 2.84 -19.69
N GLY A 74 4.04 3.54 -18.67
CA GLY A 74 2.76 4.23 -18.72
C GLY A 74 1.53 3.35 -18.52
N ARG A 75 1.72 2.09 -18.10
CA ARG A 75 0.62 1.17 -17.80
C ARG A 75 0.09 1.42 -16.38
N GLU A 76 -1.24 1.48 -16.23
CA GLU A 76 -1.87 1.54 -14.92
C GLU A 76 -1.63 0.24 -14.14
N ILE A 77 -1.06 0.38 -12.95
CA ILE A 77 -0.74 -0.76 -12.06
C ILE A 77 -1.40 -0.65 -10.68
N GLY A 78 -2.10 0.42 -10.41
CA GLY A 78 -2.79 0.59 -9.13
C GLY A 78 -3.36 1.98 -8.93
N LYS A 79 -3.79 2.23 -7.70
CA LYS A 79 -4.35 3.52 -7.27
C LYS A 79 -3.87 3.91 -5.90
N VAL A 80 -3.73 5.21 -5.68
CA VAL A 80 -3.46 5.80 -4.37
C VAL A 80 -4.71 5.70 -3.51
N THR A 81 -4.56 5.24 -2.28
CA THR A 81 -5.63 5.16 -1.29
C THR A 81 -5.58 6.28 -0.27
N SER A 82 -4.40 6.80 0.01
CA SER A 82 -4.23 7.98 0.87
C SER A 82 -2.95 8.71 0.52
N GLY A 83 -2.95 10.01 0.68
CA GLY A 83 -1.79 10.85 0.42
C GLY A 83 -1.85 12.16 1.18
N GLY A 84 -0.69 12.70 1.47
CA GLY A 84 -0.56 13.94 2.19
C GLY A 84 0.89 14.38 2.30
N PHE A 85 1.13 15.40 3.11
CA PHE A 85 2.47 15.88 3.42
C PHE A 85 2.88 15.41 4.81
N GLY A 86 4.02 14.71 4.89
CA GLY A 86 4.56 14.22 6.16
C GLY A 86 5.60 15.19 6.73
N PRO A 87 5.30 15.89 7.84
CA PRO A 87 6.27 16.86 8.41
C PRO A 87 7.58 16.21 8.82
N THR A 88 7.54 15.02 9.40
CA THR A 88 8.72 14.29 9.84
C THR A 88 9.61 13.84 8.67
N VAL A 89 8.97 13.43 7.57
CA VAL A 89 9.65 13.05 6.32
C VAL A 89 10.05 14.28 5.51
N ASN A 90 9.46 15.44 5.82
CA ASN A 90 9.63 16.71 5.12
C ASN A 90 9.31 16.60 3.62
N GLY A 91 8.24 15.96 3.31
CA GLY A 91 7.82 15.78 1.92
C GLY A 91 6.49 15.04 1.77
N PRO A 92 5.98 14.95 0.54
CA PRO A 92 4.78 14.20 0.27
C PRO A 92 5.00 12.71 0.50
N VAL A 93 3.97 12.06 1.01
CA VAL A 93 3.90 10.60 1.17
C VAL A 93 2.54 10.12 0.73
N ALA A 94 2.48 8.90 0.23
CA ALA A 94 1.23 8.27 -0.17
C ALA A 94 1.25 6.78 0.15
N MET A 95 0.08 6.19 0.21
CA MET A 95 -0.11 4.75 0.22
C MET A 95 -1.05 4.37 -0.91
N GLY A 96 -0.90 3.18 -1.42
CA GLY A 96 -1.75 2.66 -2.46
C GLY A 96 -1.52 1.19 -2.69
N TYR A 97 -2.37 0.59 -3.51
CA TYR A 97 -2.22 -0.78 -3.94
C TYR A 97 -1.63 -0.79 -5.34
N VAL A 98 -0.64 -1.64 -5.53
CA VAL A 98 -0.02 -1.88 -6.83
C VAL A 98 0.02 -3.39 -7.12
N ASP A 99 0.15 -3.75 -8.39
CA ASP A 99 0.39 -5.14 -8.76
C ASP A 99 1.62 -5.66 -8.02
N LYS A 100 1.57 -6.89 -7.53
CA LYS A 100 2.64 -7.50 -6.75
C LYS A 100 4.02 -7.40 -7.42
N ALA A 101 4.06 -7.50 -8.75
CA ALA A 101 5.30 -7.39 -9.51
C ALA A 101 6.02 -6.04 -9.36
N HIS A 102 5.31 -4.99 -8.94
CA HIS A 102 5.82 -3.62 -8.79
C HIS A 102 5.93 -3.18 -7.32
N ALA A 103 5.78 -4.10 -6.37
CA ALA A 103 5.71 -3.79 -4.93
C ALA A 103 7.08 -3.74 -4.23
N VAL A 104 8.16 -4.04 -4.93
CA VAL A 104 9.52 -4.03 -4.36
C VAL A 104 9.97 -2.60 -4.08
N ALA A 105 10.50 -2.35 -2.88
CA ALA A 105 11.03 -1.03 -2.51
C ALA A 105 12.09 -0.56 -3.51
N GLY A 106 12.02 0.71 -3.91
CA GLY A 106 12.88 1.29 -4.94
C GLY A 106 12.31 1.22 -6.36
N THR A 107 11.20 0.49 -6.59
CA THR A 107 10.56 0.44 -7.90
C THR A 107 10.07 1.81 -8.33
N PRO A 108 10.46 2.33 -9.53
CA PRO A 108 9.99 3.61 -10.01
C PRO A 108 8.53 3.54 -10.42
N LEU A 109 7.78 4.55 -10.04
CA LEU A 109 6.36 4.71 -10.35
C LEU A 109 6.08 6.11 -10.85
N PHE A 110 4.90 6.28 -11.45
CA PHE A 110 4.36 7.59 -11.80
C PHE A 110 2.96 7.75 -11.23
N LEU A 111 2.72 8.84 -10.54
CA LEU A 111 1.41 9.19 -10.01
C LEU A 111 0.77 10.24 -10.94
N ILE A 112 -0.44 9.97 -11.38
CA ILE A 112 -1.16 10.90 -12.23
C ILE A 112 -1.95 11.87 -11.37
N VAL A 113 -1.45 13.10 -11.26
CA VAL A 113 -2.05 14.17 -10.46
C VAL A 113 -2.36 15.34 -11.39
N ARG A 114 -3.64 15.70 -11.52
CA ARG A 114 -4.09 16.79 -12.41
C ARG A 114 -3.54 16.66 -13.83
N ASP A 115 -3.66 15.47 -14.41
CA ASP A 115 -3.16 15.12 -15.75
C ASP A 115 -1.65 15.20 -15.93
N LYS A 116 -0.89 15.33 -14.85
CA LYS A 116 0.58 15.30 -14.85
C LYS A 116 1.10 14.01 -14.24
N ALA A 117 2.09 13.40 -14.88
CA ALA A 117 2.82 12.26 -14.33
C ALA A 117 3.91 12.77 -13.37
N ILE A 118 3.79 12.43 -12.09
CA ILE A 118 4.77 12.77 -11.08
C ILE A 118 5.59 11.53 -10.77
N ALA A 119 6.90 11.61 -10.95
CA ALA A 119 7.81 10.53 -10.61
C ALA A 119 7.74 10.22 -9.10
N ALA A 120 7.73 8.95 -8.77
CA ALA A 120 7.69 8.46 -7.40
C ALA A 120 8.41 7.12 -7.30
N ALA A 121 8.59 6.64 -6.09
CA ALA A 121 9.18 5.32 -5.86
C ALA A 121 8.43 4.60 -4.74
N VAL A 122 8.39 3.28 -4.83
CA VAL A 122 7.91 2.43 -3.75
C VAL A 122 8.89 2.53 -2.58
N VAL A 123 8.38 2.76 -1.39
CA VAL A 123 9.17 2.77 -0.15
C VAL A 123 8.58 1.79 0.85
N LYS A 124 9.45 1.30 1.73
CA LYS A 124 9.04 0.41 2.81
C LYS A 124 8.22 1.17 3.86
N LEU A 125 7.11 0.59 4.30
CA LEU A 125 6.35 1.09 5.44
C LEU A 125 6.91 0.54 6.76
N PRO A 126 6.88 1.31 7.86
CA PRO A 126 6.40 2.69 7.97
C PRO A 126 7.36 3.71 7.36
N PHE A 127 6.87 4.90 7.03
CA PHE A 127 7.69 6.00 6.48
C PHE A 127 8.77 6.48 7.45
N VAL A 128 8.48 6.39 8.75
CA VAL A 128 9.41 6.71 9.84
C VAL A 128 9.35 5.61 10.90
N PRO A 129 10.42 5.40 11.69
CA PRO A 129 10.39 4.42 12.78
C PRO A 129 9.27 4.72 13.77
N ASN A 130 8.56 3.67 14.19
CA ASN A 130 7.51 3.80 15.19
C ASN A 130 8.09 4.24 16.54
N ARG A 131 7.45 5.21 17.17
CA ARG A 131 7.82 5.73 18.49
C ARG A 131 6.67 5.50 19.47
N PHE A 132 6.21 4.28 19.58
CA PHE A 132 5.15 3.95 20.52
C PHE A 132 5.63 4.18 21.95
N LYS A 133 4.74 4.77 22.76
CA LYS A 133 4.98 4.85 24.21
C LYS A 133 4.91 3.43 24.77
N ARG A 134 5.94 3.05 25.47
CA ARG A 134 6.03 1.77 26.19
C ARG A 134 5.61 1.94 27.64
#